data_188e84e6e9d8d54dc2def8d2299ba760
#
_entry.id   188e84e6e9d8d54dc2def8d2299ba760
#
_cell.length_a   1.000
_cell.length_b   1.000
_cell.length_c   1.000
_cell.angle_alpha   90.00
_cell.angle_beta   90.00
_cell.angle_gamma   90.00
#
_symmetry.space_group_name_H-M   'P 1'
#
loop_
_entity.id
_entity.type
_entity.pdbx_description
1 polymer ?
#
loop_
_entity_poly.entity_id
_entity_poly.type
_entity_poly.pdbx_seq_one_letter_code
_entity_poly.pdbx_strand_id
1 'polypeptide(L)'
;MFKGYHPSDPRPPQYRALDVALSVLKQTGLTDKVAIELNMGTQAADRMVGEPTTPTQTYFDAFGEVAGQVVDATPLLNEARSIKTSQEIERMRLANELAALAMEHTREHMRPGMKESEVGGMYESFVHGLGVGYKGKVEMARAFTLVWSGKGIATFTATGDRPIQKNEPTLFEIWVCVDGYWTDLTKNACPGELTPPYHKLLDLLLKVFNEGVASVRDGASFPELDRLIRARIAEGGYAGQPSHPICHGVGARAHEPPYAHQAGGGTMKKGMVLAIEPGIYWEGGGGLRLEDDFLITDKGNEKLCSYPDDFRLAR
;
A
#
# COMPACT_ATOMS: atom_id res chain seq x y z
N MET A 1 28.90 -1.87 -13.70
CA MET A 1 27.47 -2.00 -14.06
C MET A 1 27.14 -3.47 -14.18
N PHE A 2 26.19 -3.97 -13.41
CA PHE A 2 25.73 -5.35 -13.49
C PHE A 2 24.95 -5.58 -14.79
N LYS A 3 25.39 -6.57 -15.61
CA LYS A 3 24.66 -6.97 -16.81
C LYS A 3 23.80 -8.18 -16.47
N GLY A 4 22.50 -7.95 -16.30
CA GLY A 4 21.53 -8.99 -15.93
C GLY A 4 21.42 -10.16 -16.91
N TYR A 5 21.95 -10.06 -18.12
CA TYR A 5 21.95 -11.13 -19.13
C TYR A 5 23.37 -11.46 -19.61
N HIS A 6 23.65 -12.77 -19.74
CA HIS A 6 24.83 -13.29 -20.40
C HIS A 6 24.45 -14.48 -21.28
N PRO A 7 24.84 -14.50 -22.57
CA PRO A 7 24.35 -15.55 -23.50
C PRO A 7 24.83 -16.95 -23.15
N SER A 8 25.90 -17.10 -22.39
CA SER A 8 26.42 -18.41 -21.96
C SER A 8 25.97 -18.83 -20.56
N ASP A 9 25.17 -18.02 -19.88
CA ASP A 9 24.63 -18.36 -18.54
C ASP A 9 23.09 -18.40 -18.60
N PRO A 10 22.48 -19.59 -18.62
CA PRO A 10 21.02 -19.73 -18.71
C PRO A 10 20.28 -19.41 -17.40
N ARG A 11 20.99 -19.17 -16.31
CA ARG A 11 20.37 -18.90 -15.02
C ARG A 11 19.63 -17.55 -15.02
N PRO A 12 18.51 -17.40 -14.31
CA PRO A 12 17.85 -16.13 -14.12
C PRO A 12 18.79 -15.04 -13.58
N PRO A 13 18.55 -13.75 -13.91
CA PRO A 13 19.44 -12.64 -13.52
C PRO A 13 19.73 -12.55 -12.01
N GLN A 14 18.77 -12.92 -11.15
CA GLN A 14 18.96 -12.91 -9.69
C GLN A 14 20.11 -13.82 -9.23
N TYR A 15 20.36 -14.96 -9.87
CA TYR A 15 21.47 -15.84 -9.51
C TYR A 15 22.83 -15.24 -9.85
N ARG A 16 22.92 -14.45 -10.90
CA ARG A 16 24.15 -13.73 -11.23
C ARG A 16 24.38 -12.54 -10.30
N ALA A 17 23.31 -11.88 -9.86
CA ALA A 17 23.41 -10.89 -8.80
C ALA A 17 23.90 -11.53 -7.49
N LEU A 18 23.41 -12.72 -7.16
CA LEU A 18 23.88 -13.52 -6.03
C LEU A 18 25.37 -13.84 -6.16
N ASP A 19 25.86 -14.33 -7.32
CA ASP A 19 27.27 -14.61 -7.55
C ASP A 19 28.15 -13.38 -7.29
N VAL A 20 27.70 -12.20 -7.72
CA VAL A 20 28.40 -10.93 -7.43
C VAL A 20 28.43 -10.65 -5.94
N ALA A 21 27.31 -10.79 -5.23
CA ALA A 21 27.23 -10.58 -3.79
C ALA A 21 28.17 -11.54 -3.03
N LEU A 22 28.14 -12.83 -3.35
CA LEU A 22 29.01 -13.84 -2.74
C LEU A 22 30.51 -13.59 -3.07
N SER A 23 30.81 -13.12 -4.29
CA SER A 23 32.18 -12.74 -4.66
C SER A 23 32.69 -11.55 -3.85
N VAL A 24 31.86 -10.54 -3.66
CA VAL A 24 32.18 -9.37 -2.80
C VAL A 24 32.42 -9.80 -1.36
N LEU A 25 31.55 -10.63 -0.80
CA LEU A 25 31.74 -11.18 0.56
C LEU A 25 33.07 -11.89 0.72
N LYS A 26 33.45 -12.76 -0.24
CA LYS A 26 34.74 -13.46 -0.23
C LYS A 26 35.92 -12.49 -0.33
N GLN A 27 35.82 -11.46 -1.18
CA GLN A 27 36.88 -10.46 -1.37
C GLN A 27 37.07 -9.56 -0.15
N THR A 28 36.01 -9.24 0.58
CA THR A 28 36.11 -8.41 1.79
C THR A 28 36.57 -9.17 3.02
N GLY A 29 36.54 -10.51 3.00
CA GLY A 29 36.82 -11.35 4.14
C GLY A 29 35.80 -11.26 5.28
N LEU A 30 34.67 -10.58 5.07
CA LEU A 30 33.60 -10.43 6.06
C LEU A 30 32.65 -11.64 6.02
N THR A 31 33.21 -12.83 6.26
CA THR A 31 32.49 -14.11 6.11
C THR A 31 32.18 -14.83 7.42
N ASP A 32 32.71 -14.39 8.56
CA ASP A 32 32.46 -15.07 9.82
C ASP A 32 30.97 -15.10 10.20
N LYS A 33 30.31 -13.95 10.04
CA LYS A 33 28.89 -13.79 10.32
C LYS A 33 28.25 -12.88 9.29
N VAL A 34 27.32 -13.42 8.51
CA VAL A 34 26.59 -12.70 7.46
C VAL A 34 25.12 -12.59 7.83
N ALA A 35 24.61 -11.38 7.89
CA ALA A 35 23.20 -11.09 8.17
C ALA A 35 22.44 -10.87 6.86
N ILE A 36 21.37 -11.61 6.61
CA ILE A 36 20.51 -11.49 5.44
C ILE A 36 19.05 -11.45 5.83
N GLU A 37 18.19 -10.89 4.98
CA GLU A 37 16.75 -10.89 5.18
C GLU A 37 16.19 -12.29 4.88
N LEU A 38 15.82 -13.04 5.91
CA LEU A 38 15.30 -14.39 5.79
C LEU A 38 13.77 -14.43 5.64
N ASN A 39 13.06 -13.42 6.12
CA ASN A 39 11.61 -13.33 6.04
C ASN A 39 11.20 -12.04 5.34
N MET A 40 10.96 -12.13 4.05
CA MET A 40 10.52 -11.03 3.20
C MET A 40 8.98 -10.99 3.07
N GLY A 41 8.27 -11.55 4.04
CA GLY A 41 6.80 -11.64 4.02
C GLY A 41 6.13 -10.29 3.76
N THR A 42 5.11 -10.33 2.91
CA THR A 42 4.18 -9.23 2.63
C THR A 42 2.77 -9.69 2.94
N GLN A 43 1.86 -8.77 3.25
CA GLN A 43 0.44 -9.08 3.43
C GLN A 43 -0.29 -9.21 2.09
N ALA A 44 0.17 -8.49 1.07
CA ALA A 44 -0.39 -8.60 -0.28
C ALA A 44 0.28 -9.73 -1.05
N ALA A 45 -0.48 -10.40 -1.90
CA ALA A 45 0.09 -11.34 -2.85
C ALA A 45 0.96 -10.60 -3.88
N ASP A 46 2.18 -11.06 -4.09
CA ASP A 46 3.15 -10.46 -5.02
C ASP A 46 2.56 -10.19 -6.42
N ARG A 47 1.64 -11.05 -6.85
CA ARG A 47 0.99 -10.93 -8.16
C ARG A 47 -0.01 -9.78 -8.26
N MET A 48 -0.49 -9.29 -7.13
CA MET A 48 -1.48 -8.21 -7.11
C MET A 48 -0.81 -6.84 -7.27
N VAL A 49 0.31 -6.62 -6.61
CA VAL A 49 0.95 -5.30 -6.55
C VAL A 49 2.34 -5.26 -7.16
N GLY A 50 2.85 -6.40 -7.66
CA GLY A 50 4.19 -6.47 -8.22
C GLY A 50 5.30 -6.30 -7.19
N GLU A 51 5.04 -6.67 -5.96
CA GLU A 51 6.04 -6.68 -4.90
C GLU A 51 7.10 -7.77 -5.13
N PRO A 52 8.31 -7.64 -4.55
CA PRO A 52 9.37 -8.63 -4.68
C PRO A 52 8.93 -10.00 -4.17
N THR A 53 9.18 -11.04 -4.95
CA THR A 53 8.93 -12.43 -4.53
C THR A 53 9.99 -12.89 -3.53
N THR A 54 9.61 -13.81 -2.64
CA THR A 54 10.55 -14.44 -1.73
C THR A 54 11.54 -15.30 -2.52
N PRO A 55 12.86 -15.14 -2.31
CA PRO A 55 13.86 -16.02 -2.91
C PRO A 55 13.65 -17.48 -2.52
N THR A 56 14.14 -18.38 -3.38
CA THR A 56 14.09 -19.82 -3.08
C THR A 56 15.08 -20.21 -1.99
N GLN A 57 14.87 -21.37 -1.36
CA GLN A 57 15.79 -21.90 -0.34
C GLN A 57 17.23 -21.98 -0.86
N THR A 58 17.42 -22.39 -2.11
CA THR A 58 18.75 -22.45 -2.77
C THR A 58 19.48 -21.10 -2.75
N TYR A 59 18.75 -19.98 -2.81
CA TYR A 59 19.33 -18.64 -2.72
C TYR A 59 19.94 -18.39 -1.33
N PHE A 60 19.23 -18.77 -0.27
CA PHE A 60 19.69 -18.63 1.11
C PHE A 60 20.83 -19.59 1.42
N ASP A 61 20.76 -20.83 0.94
CA ASP A 61 21.79 -21.87 1.14
C ASP A 61 23.14 -21.43 0.57
N ALA A 62 23.16 -20.70 -0.55
CA ALA A 62 24.38 -20.19 -1.16
C ALA A 62 25.16 -19.21 -0.25
N PHE A 63 24.48 -18.47 0.63
CA PHE A 63 25.17 -17.68 1.65
C PHE A 63 25.82 -18.57 2.71
N GLY A 64 25.20 -19.68 3.08
CA GLY A 64 25.73 -20.66 4.01
C GLY A 64 27.02 -21.36 3.52
N GLU A 65 27.23 -21.45 2.20
CA GLU A 65 28.46 -21.99 1.63
C GLU A 65 29.67 -21.04 1.78
N VAL A 66 29.41 -19.74 1.99
CA VAL A 66 30.46 -18.70 2.06
C VAL A 66 30.63 -18.19 3.49
N ALA A 67 29.55 -18.11 4.25
CA ALA A 67 29.53 -17.57 5.60
C ALA A 67 29.75 -18.65 6.66
N GLY A 68 30.52 -18.34 7.71
CA GLY A 68 30.64 -19.22 8.90
C GLY A 68 29.32 -19.31 9.67
N GLN A 69 28.55 -18.22 9.68
CA GLN A 69 27.20 -18.17 10.23
C GLN A 69 26.31 -17.24 9.41
N VAL A 70 25.12 -17.71 9.05
CA VAL A 70 24.05 -16.86 8.51
C VAL A 70 23.06 -16.54 9.62
N VAL A 71 22.70 -15.26 9.77
CA VAL A 71 21.73 -14.78 10.77
C VAL A 71 20.62 -13.98 10.11
N ASP A 72 19.46 -13.95 10.75
CA ASP A 72 18.31 -13.19 10.26
C ASP A 72 18.49 -11.69 10.54
N ALA A 73 18.56 -10.92 9.47
CA ALA A 73 18.58 -9.45 9.50
C ALA A 73 17.18 -8.83 9.32
N THR A 74 16.14 -9.62 9.12
CA THR A 74 14.78 -9.12 8.85
C THR A 74 14.32 -8.10 9.89
N PRO A 75 14.46 -8.32 11.20
CA PRO A 75 14.02 -7.32 12.19
C PRO A 75 14.76 -5.99 12.06
N LEU A 76 16.09 -6.02 11.85
CA LEU A 76 16.91 -4.82 11.68
C LEU A 76 16.53 -4.06 10.39
N LEU A 77 16.33 -4.76 9.29
CA LEU A 77 15.97 -4.15 8.02
C LEU A 77 14.55 -3.57 8.05
N ASN A 78 13.62 -4.24 8.73
CA ASN A 78 12.27 -3.72 8.94
C ASN A 78 12.29 -2.44 9.80
N GLU A 79 13.10 -2.40 10.85
CA GLU A 79 13.26 -1.19 11.65
C GLU A 79 13.86 -0.06 10.81
N ALA A 80 14.91 -0.33 10.03
CA ALA A 80 15.53 0.66 9.16
C ALA A 80 14.56 1.22 8.10
N ARG A 81 13.73 0.38 7.47
CA ARG A 81 12.73 0.80 6.48
C ARG A 81 11.57 1.57 7.11
N SER A 82 11.22 1.28 8.35
CA SER A 82 10.03 1.87 8.97
C SER A 82 10.16 3.39 9.14
N ILE A 83 11.36 3.90 9.38
CA ILE A 83 11.64 5.34 9.52
C ILE A 83 12.19 5.89 8.21
N LYS A 84 11.39 6.65 7.51
CA LYS A 84 11.72 7.18 6.19
C LYS A 84 12.65 8.39 6.28
N THR A 85 13.65 8.43 5.42
CA THR A 85 14.48 9.60 5.16
C THR A 85 13.69 10.68 4.43
N SER A 86 14.21 11.90 4.40
CA SER A 86 13.57 13.01 3.66
C SER A 86 13.45 12.73 2.15
N GLN A 87 14.39 11.99 1.58
CA GLN A 87 14.38 11.63 0.16
C GLN A 87 13.30 10.58 -0.15
N GLU A 88 13.13 9.58 0.73
CA GLU A 88 12.06 8.59 0.62
C GLU A 88 10.69 9.25 0.75
N ILE A 89 10.52 10.14 1.73
CA ILE A 89 9.29 10.92 1.90
C ILE A 89 8.98 11.76 0.66
N GLU A 90 9.98 12.36 0.01
CA GLU A 90 9.77 13.11 -1.23
C GLU A 90 9.21 12.20 -2.34
N ARG A 91 9.73 10.97 -2.50
CA ARG A 91 9.19 10.00 -3.48
C ARG A 91 7.76 9.61 -3.15
N MET A 92 7.47 9.35 -1.90
CA MET A 92 6.11 9.01 -1.46
C MET A 92 5.13 10.17 -1.67
N ARG A 93 5.54 11.42 -1.46
CA ARG A 93 4.72 12.61 -1.79
C ARG A 93 4.40 12.69 -3.27
N LEU A 94 5.39 12.47 -4.14
CA LEU A 94 5.18 12.45 -5.59
C LEU A 94 4.23 11.31 -6.02
N ALA A 95 4.36 10.14 -5.41
CA ALA A 95 3.47 9.01 -5.66
C ALA A 95 2.02 9.33 -5.25
N ASN A 96 1.83 9.90 -4.05
CA ASN A 96 0.51 10.32 -3.55
C ASN A 96 -0.10 11.45 -4.40
N GLU A 97 0.71 12.38 -4.88
CA GLU A 97 0.25 13.46 -5.77
C GLU A 97 -0.22 12.89 -7.12
N LEU A 98 0.55 11.98 -7.73
CA LEU A 98 0.15 11.29 -8.96
C LEU A 98 -1.13 10.47 -8.76
N ALA A 99 -1.25 9.80 -7.62
CA ALA A 99 -2.44 9.04 -7.27
C ALA A 99 -3.69 9.93 -7.18
N ALA A 100 -3.57 11.10 -6.56
CA ALA A 100 -4.67 12.07 -6.47
C ALA A 100 -5.09 12.60 -7.84
N LEU A 101 -4.12 13.00 -8.68
CA LEU A 101 -4.39 13.51 -10.03
C LEU A 101 -5.05 12.43 -10.92
N ALA A 102 -4.59 11.18 -10.83
CA ALA A 102 -5.19 10.07 -11.56
C ALA A 102 -6.62 9.79 -11.09
N MET A 103 -6.88 9.93 -9.78
CA MET A 103 -8.24 9.76 -9.25
C MET A 103 -9.19 10.86 -9.69
N GLU A 104 -8.74 12.13 -9.71
CA GLU A 104 -9.51 13.26 -10.26
C GLU A 104 -9.85 13.02 -11.73
N HIS A 105 -8.83 12.70 -12.56
CA HIS A 105 -9.04 12.38 -13.97
C HIS A 105 -10.04 11.23 -14.16
N THR A 106 -9.89 10.15 -13.40
CA THR A 106 -10.75 8.97 -13.53
C THR A 106 -12.19 9.30 -13.14
N ARG A 107 -12.39 10.02 -12.03
CA ARG A 107 -13.72 10.49 -11.59
C ARG A 107 -14.41 11.34 -12.65
N GLU A 108 -13.67 12.24 -13.32
CA GLU A 108 -14.22 13.12 -14.36
C GLU A 108 -14.65 12.37 -15.61
N HIS A 109 -14.00 11.25 -15.92
CA HIS A 109 -14.21 10.52 -17.16
C HIS A 109 -15.00 9.23 -17.00
N MET A 110 -15.09 8.65 -15.79
CA MET A 110 -15.92 7.47 -15.56
C MET A 110 -17.41 7.76 -15.78
N ARG A 111 -18.12 6.79 -16.34
CA ARG A 111 -19.56 6.90 -16.63
C ARG A 111 -20.27 5.60 -16.23
N PRO A 112 -21.55 5.68 -15.84
CA PRO A 112 -22.37 4.49 -15.68
C PRO A 112 -22.36 3.62 -16.93
N GLY A 113 -22.27 2.30 -16.73
CA GLY A 113 -22.18 1.31 -17.81
C GLY A 113 -20.75 0.94 -18.23
N MET A 114 -19.73 1.74 -17.90
CA MET A 114 -18.33 1.33 -18.08
C MET A 114 -18.01 0.16 -17.15
N LYS A 115 -17.15 -0.75 -17.57
CA LYS A 115 -16.71 -1.86 -16.73
C LYS A 115 -15.73 -1.39 -15.65
N GLU A 116 -15.72 -2.07 -14.52
CA GLU A 116 -14.70 -1.86 -13.47
C GLU A 116 -13.28 -1.90 -14.06
N SER A 117 -12.99 -2.88 -14.94
CA SER A 117 -11.70 -3.02 -15.61
C SER A 117 -11.36 -1.89 -16.57
N GLU A 118 -12.35 -1.29 -17.26
CA GLU A 118 -12.13 -0.13 -18.12
C GLU A 118 -11.75 1.11 -17.28
N VAL A 119 -12.42 1.29 -16.15
CA VAL A 119 -12.15 2.41 -15.24
C VAL A 119 -10.79 2.25 -14.54
N GLY A 120 -10.44 1.02 -14.12
CA GLY A 120 -9.10 0.71 -13.60
C GLY A 120 -8.00 0.97 -14.62
N GLY A 121 -8.18 0.52 -15.86
CA GLY A 121 -7.24 0.79 -16.96
C GLY A 121 -7.08 2.28 -17.27
N MET A 122 -8.16 3.07 -17.15
CA MET A 122 -8.10 4.53 -17.27
C MET A 122 -7.20 5.16 -16.20
N TYR A 123 -7.35 4.77 -14.95
CA TYR A 123 -6.53 5.22 -13.84
C TYR A 123 -5.04 4.92 -14.06
N GLU A 124 -4.73 3.66 -14.33
CA GLU A 124 -3.35 3.19 -14.53
C GLU A 124 -2.69 3.84 -15.73
N SER A 125 -3.42 3.98 -16.84
CA SER A 125 -2.94 4.65 -18.06
C SER A 125 -2.59 6.11 -17.81
N PHE A 126 -3.37 6.82 -16.98
CA PHE A 126 -3.08 8.20 -16.61
C PHE A 126 -1.77 8.31 -15.80
N VAL A 127 -1.59 7.45 -14.79
CA VAL A 127 -0.34 7.42 -14.01
C VAL A 127 0.86 7.12 -14.89
N HIS A 128 0.75 6.15 -15.79
CA HIS A 128 1.85 5.79 -16.70
C HIS A 128 2.17 6.94 -17.68
N GLY A 129 1.16 7.62 -18.20
CA GLY A 129 1.33 8.71 -19.16
C GLY A 129 1.90 10.00 -18.56
N LEU A 130 1.49 10.34 -17.33
CA LEU A 130 1.93 11.57 -16.65
C LEU A 130 3.19 11.35 -15.81
N GLY A 131 3.35 10.16 -15.23
CA GLY A 131 4.26 9.93 -14.11
C GLY A 131 5.73 10.02 -14.47
N VAL A 132 6.17 9.39 -15.59
CA VAL A 132 7.59 9.45 -15.99
C VAL A 132 7.94 10.87 -16.43
N GLY A 133 8.96 11.43 -15.80
CA GLY A 133 9.37 12.83 -16.02
C GLY A 133 8.56 13.85 -15.22
N TYR A 134 7.62 13.40 -14.38
CA TYR A 134 6.78 14.31 -13.58
C TYR A 134 7.62 15.28 -12.75
N LYS A 135 7.35 16.58 -12.90
CA LYS A 135 8.10 17.69 -12.27
C LYS A 135 9.62 17.65 -12.50
N GLY A 136 10.08 16.91 -13.51
CA GLY A 136 11.52 16.70 -13.75
C GLY A 136 12.24 15.85 -12.67
N LYS A 137 11.48 15.09 -11.86
CA LYS A 137 12.00 14.39 -10.68
C LYS A 137 11.76 12.88 -10.70
N VAL A 138 10.86 12.37 -11.53
CA VAL A 138 10.43 10.97 -11.54
C VAL A 138 11.06 10.24 -12.71
N GLU A 139 11.83 9.20 -12.43
CA GLU A 139 12.44 8.34 -13.47
C GLU A 139 11.53 7.16 -13.82
N MET A 140 10.82 6.62 -12.85
CA MET A 140 9.89 5.50 -13.03
C MET A 140 8.59 5.76 -12.27
N ALA A 141 7.46 5.62 -12.98
CA ALA A 141 6.14 5.60 -12.37
C ALA A 141 5.33 4.44 -12.93
N ARG A 142 4.57 3.79 -12.05
CA ARG A 142 3.59 2.77 -12.42
C ARG A 142 2.47 2.74 -11.41
N ALA A 143 1.31 2.21 -11.83
CA ALA A 143 0.19 1.97 -10.94
C ALA A 143 -0.35 0.57 -11.13
N PHE A 144 -0.97 0.08 -10.08
CA PHE A 144 -1.87 -1.04 -10.09
C PHE A 144 -3.11 -0.65 -9.27
N THR A 145 -4.30 -0.95 -9.76
CA THR A 145 -5.53 -0.66 -9.05
C THR A 145 -6.53 -1.79 -9.16
N LEU A 146 -7.26 -2.03 -8.07
CA LEU A 146 -8.45 -2.85 -8.07
C LEU A 146 -9.67 -1.94 -7.99
N VAL A 147 -10.68 -2.23 -8.78
CA VAL A 147 -11.91 -1.43 -8.85
C VAL A 147 -13.11 -2.31 -8.60
N TRP A 148 -13.96 -1.88 -7.68
CA TRP A 148 -15.22 -2.56 -7.35
C TRP A 148 -16.36 -1.55 -7.28
N SER A 149 -17.52 -1.89 -7.84
CA SER A 149 -18.69 -1.01 -7.89
C SER A 149 -19.88 -1.58 -7.13
N GLY A 150 -20.55 -0.75 -6.37
CA GLY A 150 -21.81 -1.03 -5.68
C GLY A 150 -21.77 -2.32 -4.87
N LYS A 151 -22.67 -3.26 -5.20
CA LYS A 151 -22.75 -4.56 -4.52
C LYS A 151 -21.52 -5.46 -4.71
N GLY A 152 -20.63 -5.11 -5.62
CA GLY A 152 -19.39 -5.82 -5.84
C GLY A 152 -18.25 -5.38 -4.95
N ILE A 153 -18.43 -4.29 -4.20
CA ILE A 153 -17.41 -3.84 -3.26
C ILE A 153 -17.18 -4.91 -2.22
N ALA A 154 -15.96 -5.40 -2.19
CA ALA A 154 -15.49 -6.45 -1.29
C ALA A 154 -14.01 -6.18 -0.99
N THR A 155 -13.34 -7.15 -0.42
CA THR A 155 -11.89 -7.07 -0.19
C THR A 155 -11.23 -8.32 -0.78
N PHE A 156 -10.00 -8.18 -1.28
CA PHE A 156 -9.18 -9.26 -1.85
C PHE A 156 -9.79 -10.00 -3.04
N THR A 157 -10.60 -9.34 -3.85
CA THR A 157 -11.14 -9.89 -5.10
C THR A 157 -10.55 -9.17 -6.31
N ALA A 158 -10.53 -9.84 -7.46
CA ALA A 158 -10.08 -9.21 -8.70
C ALA A 158 -11.10 -8.20 -9.22
N THR A 159 -10.62 -7.16 -9.89
CA THR A 159 -11.44 -6.28 -10.75
C THR A 159 -12.09 -7.10 -11.85
N GLY A 160 -13.37 -6.89 -12.05
CA GLY A 160 -14.18 -7.67 -12.99
C GLY A 160 -14.69 -6.87 -14.18
N ASP A 161 -15.70 -7.42 -14.82
CA ASP A 161 -16.44 -6.79 -15.93
C ASP A 161 -17.77 -6.18 -15.49
N ARG A 162 -17.99 -6.05 -14.17
CA ARG A 162 -19.19 -5.45 -13.61
C ARG A 162 -19.32 -4.01 -14.07
N PRO A 163 -20.49 -3.58 -14.56
CA PRO A 163 -20.70 -2.22 -14.98
C PRO A 163 -20.83 -1.28 -13.77
N ILE A 164 -20.17 -0.13 -13.85
CA ILE A 164 -20.35 0.98 -12.90
C ILE A 164 -21.81 1.39 -12.86
N GLN A 165 -22.37 1.51 -11.68
CA GLN A 165 -23.77 1.87 -11.47
C GLN A 165 -23.91 3.36 -11.11
N LYS A 166 -24.99 3.97 -11.61
CA LYS A 166 -25.36 5.31 -11.18
C LYS A 166 -25.83 5.28 -9.72
N ASN A 167 -25.44 6.29 -8.93
CA ASN A 167 -25.82 6.47 -7.53
C ASN A 167 -25.28 5.40 -6.56
N GLU A 168 -24.36 4.57 -7.01
CA GLU A 168 -23.63 3.62 -6.18
C GLU A 168 -22.15 3.99 -6.13
N PRO A 169 -21.47 3.73 -5.01
CA PRO A 169 -20.05 4.01 -4.90
C PRO A 169 -19.25 3.05 -5.80
N THR A 170 -18.14 3.56 -6.31
CA THR A 170 -17.07 2.78 -6.91
C THR A 170 -15.84 2.98 -6.05
N LEU A 171 -15.31 1.91 -5.51
CA LEU A 171 -14.11 1.87 -4.69
C LEU A 171 -12.91 1.54 -5.55
N PHE A 172 -11.85 2.29 -5.37
CA PHE A 172 -10.54 2.09 -5.99
C PHE A 172 -9.53 1.76 -4.90
N GLU A 173 -8.98 0.56 -4.95
CA GLU A 173 -7.77 0.16 -4.23
C GLU A 173 -6.58 0.56 -5.08
N ILE A 174 -5.69 1.39 -4.59
CA ILE A 174 -4.72 2.10 -5.40
C ILE A 174 -3.30 1.91 -4.87
N TRP A 175 -2.44 1.40 -5.73
CA TRP A 175 -1.01 1.37 -5.51
C TRP A 175 -0.30 2.14 -6.63
N VAL A 176 0.36 3.24 -6.29
CA VAL A 176 1.23 4.00 -7.19
C VAL A 176 2.66 3.91 -6.70
N CYS A 177 3.57 3.54 -7.60
CA CYS A 177 4.99 3.45 -7.32
C CYS A 177 5.76 4.52 -8.08
N VAL A 178 6.53 5.33 -7.36
CA VAL A 178 7.46 6.31 -7.91
C VAL A 178 8.88 5.96 -7.45
N ASP A 179 9.75 5.65 -8.39
CA ASP A 179 11.16 5.34 -8.15
C ASP A 179 11.40 4.29 -7.04
N GLY A 180 10.50 3.31 -6.93
CA GLY A 180 10.56 2.22 -5.96
C GLY A 180 9.83 2.47 -4.64
N TYR A 181 9.17 3.62 -4.46
CA TYR A 181 8.36 3.94 -3.28
C TYR A 181 6.88 3.97 -3.61
N TRP A 182 6.09 3.33 -2.77
CA TRP A 182 4.67 3.06 -2.98
C TRP A 182 3.75 4.00 -2.21
N THR A 183 2.52 4.16 -2.72
CA THR A 183 1.34 4.53 -1.94
C THR A 183 0.52 3.28 -1.67
N ASP A 184 -0.35 3.35 -0.64
CA ASP A 184 -1.45 2.43 -0.46
C ASP A 184 -2.71 3.23 -0.08
N LEU A 185 -3.66 3.28 -0.99
CA LEU A 185 -4.80 4.19 -0.88
C LEU A 185 -6.10 3.52 -1.29
N THR A 186 -7.16 3.78 -0.55
CA THR A 186 -8.51 3.57 -1.07
C THR A 186 -9.19 4.89 -1.33
N LYS A 187 -9.64 5.08 -2.55
CA LYS A 187 -10.46 6.23 -2.93
C LYS A 187 -11.79 5.78 -3.49
N ASN A 188 -12.77 6.64 -3.38
CA ASN A 188 -14.11 6.35 -3.86
C ASN A 188 -14.59 7.44 -4.81
N ALA A 189 -15.46 7.05 -5.74
CA ALA A 189 -16.21 7.97 -6.58
C ALA A 189 -17.65 7.45 -6.74
N CYS A 190 -18.57 8.34 -7.09
CA CYS A 190 -19.95 7.96 -7.36
C CYS A 190 -20.49 8.75 -8.56
N PRO A 191 -20.85 8.10 -9.66
CA PRO A 191 -21.54 8.78 -10.76
C PRO A 191 -22.98 9.10 -10.36
N GLY A 192 -23.21 10.33 -9.97
CA GLY A 192 -24.50 10.79 -9.45
C GLY A 192 -24.49 11.00 -7.93
N GLU A 193 -25.65 10.84 -7.30
CA GLU A 193 -25.81 11.03 -5.86
C GLU A 193 -25.85 9.67 -5.14
N LEU A 194 -25.15 9.55 -4.03
CA LEU A 194 -25.19 8.34 -3.20
C LEU A 194 -26.62 8.05 -2.71
N THR A 195 -26.99 6.78 -2.67
CA THR A 195 -28.22 6.37 -2.02
C THR A 195 -28.14 6.56 -0.49
N PRO A 196 -29.28 6.74 0.20
CA PRO A 196 -29.28 6.99 1.64
C PRO A 196 -28.52 5.99 2.52
N PRO A 197 -28.49 4.66 2.23
CA PRO A 197 -27.67 3.73 2.98
C PRO A 197 -26.17 4.03 2.90
N TYR A 198 -25.67 4.36 1.69
CA TYR A 198 -24.26 4.69 1.51
C TYR A 198 -23.90 6.07 2.08
N HIS A 199 -24.82 7.05 2.10
CA HIS A 199 -24.61 8.28 2.84
C HIS A 199 -24.34 8.04 4.33
N LYS A 200 -25.20 7.24 4.97
CA LYS A 200 -25.05 6.90 6.40
C LYS A 200 -23.76 6.14 6.68
N LEU A 201 -23.41 5.21 5.79
CA LEU A 201 -22.16 4.45 5.90
C LEU A 201 -20.93 5.34 5.78
N LEU A 202 -20.93 6.24 4.79
CA LEU A 202 -19.83 7.20 4.59
C LEU A 202 -19.69 8.15 5.78
N ASP A 203 -20.79 8.68 6.32
CA ASP A 203 -20.76 9.55 7.51
C ASP A 203 -20.18 8.82 8.72
N LEU A 204 -20.53 7.54 8.93
CA LEU A 204 -19.95 6.72 9.98
C LEU A 204 -18.45 6.51 9.74
N LEU A 205 -18.05 6.10 8.54
CA LEU A 205 -16.64 5.85 8.21
C LEU A 205 -15.79 7.10 8.30
N LEU A 206 -16.27 8.26 7.84
CA LEU A 206 -15.58 9.54 7.99
C LEU A 206 -15.33 9.88 9.46
N LYS A 207 -16.33 9.67 10.33
CA LYS A 207 -16.19 9.87 11.76
C LYS A 207 -15.12 8.94 12.35
N VAL A 208 -15.22 7.63 12.07
CA VAL A 208 -14.28 6.62 12.56
C VAL A 208 -12.85 6.89 12.05
N PHE A 209 -12.72 7.19 10.78
CA PHE A 209 -11.44 7.51 10.14
C PHE A 209 -10.78 8.72 10.80
N ASN A 210 -11.52 9.83 10.95
CA ASN A 210 -11.00 11.03 11.57
C ASN A 210 -10.61 10.84 13.03
N GLU A 211 -11.40 10.08 13.83
CA GLU A 211 -11.05 9.73 15.20
C GLU A 211 -9.79 8.85 15.26
N GLY A 212 -9.66 7.87 14.36
CA GLY A 212 -8.47 7.04 14.21
C GLY A 212 -7.23 7.88 13.87
N VAL A 213 -7.32 8.68 12.80
CA VAL A 213 -6.23 9.56 12.35
C VAL A 213 -5.79 10.54 13.44
N ALA A 214 -6.73 11.12 14.22
CA ALA A 214 -6.41 12.01 15.31
C ALA A 214 -5.57 11.36 16.43
N SER A 215 -5.62 10.02 16.55
CA SER A 215 -4.81 9.26 17.52
C SER A 215 -3.40 8.93 17.01
N VAL A 216 -3.14 9.10 15.71
CA VAL A 216 -1.86 8.76 15.06
C VAL A 216 -0.84 9.85 15.31
N ARG A 217 0.19 9.53 16.10
CA ARG A 217 1.29 10.42 16.45
C ARG A 217 2.48 9.64 17.00
N ASP A 218 3.61 10.30 17.14
CA ASP A 218 4.78 9.72 17.79
C ASP A 218 4.43 9.20 19.19
N GLY A 219 4.87 7.99 19.53
CA GLY A 219 4.59 7.31 20.79
C GLY A 219 3.20 6.64 20.89
N ALA A 220 2.29 6.83 19.94
CA ALA A 220 0.98 6.16 19.98
C ALA A 220 1.10 4.64 19.75
N SER A 221 0.17 3.88 20.35
CA SER A 221 0.15 2.42 20.31
C SER A 221 -0.62 1.89 19.10
N PHE A 222 -0.02 0.97 18.33
CA PHE A 222 -0.73 0.29 17.24
C PHE A 222 -1.93 -0.54 17.72
N PRO A 223 -1.84 -1.34 18.80
CA PRO A 223 -3.00 -2.05 19.35
C PRO A 223 -4.15 -1.13 19.79
N GLU A 224 -3.84 0.06 20.29
CA GLU A 224 -4.89 1.02 20.71
C GLU A 224 -5.60 1.61 19.50
N LEU A 225 -4.89 1.93 18.43
CA LEU A 225 -5.51 2.37 17.17
C LEU A 225 -6.48 1.32 16.61
N ASP A 226 -6.04 0.04 16.53
CA ASP A 226 -6.91 -1.04 16.03
C ASP A 226 -8.14 -1.21 16.91
N ARG A 227 -7.97 -1.21 18.24
CA ARG A 227 -9.12 -1.31 19.17
C ARG A 227 -10.08 -0.13 19.03
N LEU A 228 -9.57 1.09 18.92
CA LEU A 228 -10.39 2.30 18.76
C LEU A 228 -11.26 2.21 17.51
N ILE A 229 -10.65 1.97 16.35
CA ILE A 229 -11.36 1.92 15.07
C ILE A 229 -12.44 0.81 15.08
N ARG A 230 -12.09 -0.42 15.51
CA ARG A 230 -13.04 -1.53 15.55
C ARG A 230 -14.17 -1.29 16.56
N ALA A 231 -13.89 -0.66 17.71
CA ALA A 231 -14.92 -0.31 18.68
C ALA A 231 -15.92 0.70 18.08
N ARG A 232 -15.44 1.74 17.40
CA ARG A 232 -16.31 2.74 16.75
C ARG A 232 -17.16 2.17 15.63
N ILE A 233 -16.60 1.25 14.84
CA ILE A 233 -17.33 0.51 13.80
C ILE A 233 -18.42 -0.36 14.44
N ALA A 234 -18.11 -1.06 15.54
CA ALA A 234 -19.06 -1.89 16.27
C ALA A 234 -20.20 -1.06 16.90
N GLU A 235 -19.88 0.10 17.49
CA GLU A 235 -20.87 1.07 18.01
C GLU A 235 -21.82 1.57 16.91
N GLY A 236 -21.33 1.66 15.67
CA GLY A 236 -22.11 1.98 14.47
C GLY A 236 -22.99 0.84 13.96
N GLY A 237 -22.98 -0.33 14.60
CA GLY A 237 -23.80 -1.49 14.23
C GLY A 237 -23.10 -2.54 13.35
N TYR A 238 -21.79 -2.41 13.10
CA TYR A 238 -21.03 -3.27 12.20
C TYR A 238 -19.94 -4.07 12.96
N ALA A 239 -20.31 -4.71 14.05
CA ALA A 239 -19.37 -5.53 14.82
C ALA A 239 -18.70 -6.61 13.96
N GLY A 240 -17.40 -6.82 14.17
CA GLY A 240 -16.60 -7.78 13.40
C GLY A 240 -16.00 -7.22 12.10
N GLN A 241 -16.26 -5.96 11.75
CA GLN A 241 -15.66 -5.28 10.62
C GLN A 241 -14.43 -4.41 11.03
N PRO A 242 -13.50 -4.15 10.12
CA PRO A 242 -13.27 -4.90 8.87
C PRO A 242 -12.64 -6.27 9.14
N SER A 243 -12.69 -7.16 8.16
CA SER A 243 -12.04 -8.49 8.19
C SER A 243 -10.56 -8.48 7.87
N HIS A 244 -9.98 -7.30 7.59
CA HIS A 244 -8.56 -7.08 7.29
C HIS A 244 -7.89 -6.22 8.40
N PRO A 245 -6.55 -6.11 8.41
CA PRO A 245 -5.83 -5.12 9.22
C PRO A 245 -6.33 -3.71 8.91
N ILE A 246 -6.20 -2.80 9.88
CA ILE A 246 -6.68 -1.42 9.72
C ILE A 246 -5.55 -0.41 9.58
N CYS A 247 -4.30 -0.85 9.69
CA CYS A 247 -3.13 0.01 9.53
C CYS A 247 -1.87 -0.83 9.33
N HIS A 248 -1.01 -0.39 8.43
CA HIS A 248 0.32 -0.96 8.19
C HIS A 248 1.30 0.10 7.69
N GLY A 249 2.59 -0.24 7.67
CA GLY A 249 3.62 0.58 7.07
C GLY A 249 3.56 0.56 5.54
N VAL A 250 3.94 1.68 4.94
CA VAL A 250 4.08 1.85 3.49
C VAL A 250 5.44 2.47 3.19
N GLY A 251 6.07 2.08 2.11
CA GLY A 251 7.38 2.61 1.73
C GLY A 251 7.98 1.96 0.50
N ALA A 252 9.08 1.25 0.67
CA ALA A 252 9.71 0.47 -0.41
C ALA A 252 8.83 -0.73 -0.85
N ARG A 253 7.83 -1.06 -0.06
CA ARG A 253 6.75 -2.00 -0.37
C ARG A 253 5.41 -1.31 -0.10
N ALA A 254 4.36 -1.72 -0.82
CA ALA A 254 3.01 -1.25 -0.54
C ALA A 254 2.59 -1.67 0.88
N HIS A 255 2.94 -2.90 1.28
CA HIS A 255 2.71 -3.42 2.62
C HIS A 255 4.03 -3.76 3.29
N GLU A 256 4.39 -3.05 4.33
CA GLU A 256 5.57 -3.35 5.15
C GLU A 256 5.27 -3.20 6.64
N PRO A 257 6.08 -3.82 7.55
CA PRO A 257 5.93 -3.54 8.97
C PRO A 257 6.15 -2.05 9.29
N PRO A 258 5.51 -1.54 10.37
CA PRO A 258 4.70 -2.27 11.34
C PRO A 258 3.26 -2.49 10.90
N TYR A 259 2.61 -3.52 11.46
CA TYR A 259 1.18 -3.80 11.25
C TYR A 259 0.42 -3.58 12.56
N ALA A 260 -0.68 -2.81 12.51
CA ALA A 260 -1.55 -2.66 13.67
C ALA A 260 -2.35 -3.95 13.90
N HIS A 261 -2.20 -4.52 15.10
CA HIS A 261 -2.91 -5.72 15.51
C HIS A 261 -3.15 -5.71 17.02
N GLN A 262 -4.37 -6.11 17.47
CA GLN A 262 -4.73 -6.06 18.90
C GLN A 262 -3.85 -6.94 19.79
N ALA A 263 -3.43 -8.10 19.27
CA ALA A 263 -2.52 -9.01 19.96
C ALA A 263 -1.03 -8.68 19.71
N GLY A 264 -0.74 -7.69 18.89
CA GLY A 264 0.59 -7.22 18.61
C GLY A 264 1.11 -6.24 19.68
N GLY A 265 2.23 -5.62 19.39
CA GLY A 265 2.83 -4.58 20.21
C GLY A 265 3.39 -3.47 19.32
N GLY A 266 4.14 -2.58 19.97
CA GLY A 266 4.85 -1.51 19.29
C GLY A 266 4.14 -0.17 19.33
N THR A 267 4.96 0.84 19.08
CA THR A 267 4.54 2.23 19.08
C THR A 267 4.91 2.89 17.76
N MET A 268 4.10 3.82 17.36
CA MET A 268 4.35 4.67 16.22
C MET A 268 5.56 5.55 16.48
N LYS A 269 6.36 5.81 15.46
CA LYS A 269 7.54 6.67 15.57
C LYS A 269 7.50 7.74 14.48
N LYS A 270 7.97 8.93 14.81
CA LYS A 270 8.22 10.00 13.83
C LYS A 270 9.02 9.46 12.63
N GLY A 271 8.62 9.85 11.43
CA GLY A 271 9.20 9.41 10.16
C GLY A 271 8.60 8.12 9.60
N MET A 272 7.72 7.43 10.32
CA MET A 272 6.92 6.36 9.75
C MET A 272 5.89 6.93 8.77
N VAL A 273 5.62 6.20 7.69
CA VAL A 273 4.45 6.41 6.83
C VAL A 273 3.55 5.21 6.98
N LEU A 274 2.30 5.46 7.28
CA LEU A 274 1.30 4.44 7.63
C LEU A 274 0.05 4.60 6.76
N ALA A 275 -0.40 3.52 6.15
CA ALA A 275 -1.76 3.42 5.63
C ALA A 275 -2.73 3.20 6.79
N ILE A 276 -3.88 3.87 6.77
CA ILE A 276 -4.96 3.71 7.75
C ILE A 276 -6.25 3.50 6.98
N GLU A 277 -6.87 2.31 7.15
CA GLU A 277 -7.84 1.76 6.20
C GLU A 277 -9.12 1.19 6.85
N PRO A 278 -9.90 1.95 7.64
CA PRO A 278 -11.18 1.44 8.12
C PRO A 278 -12.15 1.18 6.98
N GLY A 279 -12.73 -0.03 6.97
CA GLY A 279 -13.69 -0.44 5.97
C GLY A 279 -14.87 -1.18 6.59
N ILE A 280 -16.02 -1.15 5.93
CA ILE A 280 -17.23 -1.88 6.30
C ILE A 280 -17.79 -2.52 5.04
N TYR A 281 -17.99 -3.83 5.07
CA TYR A 281 -18.50 -4.62 3.95
C TYR A 281 -19.59 -5.55 4.43
N TRP A 282 -20.58 -5.84 3.56
CA TRP A 282 -21.63 -6.81 3.87
C TRP A 282 -22.01 -7.61 2.63
N GLU A 283 -22.27 -8.86 2.83
CA GLU A 283 -22.61 -9.78 1.76
C GLU A 283 -23.86 -9.32 1.01
N GLY A 284 -23.76 -9.28 -0.32
CA GLY A 284 -24.86 -8.88 -1.22
C GLY A 284 -25.21 -7.40 -1.23
N GLY A 285 -24.52 -6.60 -0.44
CA GLY A 285 -24.79 -5.16 -0.33
C GLY A 285 -23.64 -4.25 -0.69
N GLY A 286 -22.41 -4.78 -0.77
CA GLY A 286 -21.21 -4.00 -1.05
C GLY A 286 -20.53 -3.48 0.21
N GLY A 287 -20.00 -2.27 0.17
CA GLY A 287 -19.25 -1.68 1.28
C GLY A 287 -18.66 -0.31 0.94
N LEU A 288 -17.86 0.18 1.86
CA LEU A 288 -16.97 1.33 1.67
C LEU A 288 -15.70 1.13 2.50
N ARG A 289 -14.58 1.67 2.03
CA ARG A 289 -13.34 1.84 2.77
C ARG A 289 -12.82 3.26 2.53
N LEU A 290 -12.26 3.85 3.56
CA LEU A 290 -11.47 5.06 3.48
C LEU A 290 -10.04 4.71 3.83
N GLU A 291 -9.10 5.16 3.03
CA GLU A 291 -7.69 4.88 3.28
C GLU A 291 -6.80 5.98 2.74
N ASP A 292 -5.81 6.32 3.55
CA ASP A 292 -4.74 7.25 3.18
C ASP A 292 -3.42 6.92 3.84
N ASP A 293 -2.36 7.41 3.19
CA ASP A 293 -1.00 7.41 3.71
C ASP A 293 -0.77 8.62 4.64
N PHE A 294 -0.32 8.35 5.86
CA PHE A 294 -0.01 9.36 6.86
C PHE A 294 1.45 9.33 7.29
N LEU A 295 2.16 10.43 7.10
CA LEU A 295 3.49 10.64 7.65
C LEU A 295 3.39 11.08 9.12
N ILE A 296 4.05 10.38 10.02
CA ILE A 296 4.15 10.79 11.42
C ILE A 296 5.20 11.88 11.58
N THR A 297 4.81 13.01 12.17
CA THR A 297 5.61 14.22 12.36
C THR A 297 5.75 14.59 13.84
N ASP A 298 6.54 15.61 14.15
CA ASP A 298 6.63 16.18 15.51
C ASP A 298 5.30 16.81 16.01
N LYS A 299 4.38 17.11 15.09
CA LYS A 299 3.10 17.78 15.40
C LYS A 299 1.90 16.87 15.33
N GLY A 300 2.10 15.55 15.20
CA GLY A 300 1.06 14.55 14.98
C GLY A 300 1.30 13.81 13.68
N ASN A 301 0.43 13.96 12.72
CA ASN A 301 0.56 13.32 11.41
C ASN A 301 0.26 14.32 10.27
N GLU A 302 0.64 13.92 9.07
CA GLU A 302 0.39 14.64 7.83
C GLU A 302 -0.16 13.66 6.79
N LYS A 303 -1.35 13.94 6.29
CA LYS A 303 -1.93 13.21 5.17
C LYS A 303 -1.15 13.53 3.89
N LEU A 304 -0.76 12.50 3.13
CA LEU A 304 0.05 12.68 1.92
C LEU A 304 -0.78 12.86 0.64
N CYS A 305 -1.94 12.20 0.54
CA CYS A 305 -2.81 12.31 -0.63
C CYS A 305 -3.80 13.47 -0.49
N SER A 306 -3.90 14.30 -1.53
CA SER A 306 -4.79 15.48 -1.53
C SER A 306 -6.24 15.16 -1.95
N TYR A 307 -6.51 13.97 -2.52
CA TYR A 307 -7.87 13.60 -2.89
C TYR A 307 -8.76 13.50 -1.64
N PRO A 308 -10.00 14.05 -1.67
CA PRO A 308 -10.84 14.11 -0.49
C PRO A 308 -11.35 12.72 -0.07
N ASP A 309 -11.38 12.48 1.26
CA ASP A 309 -11.96 11.25 1.84
C ASP A 309 -13.49 11.28 1.72
N ASP A 310 -14.09 12.45 1.91
CA ASP A 310 -15.49 12.68 1.55
C ASP A 310 -15.59 12.94 0.05
N PHE A 311 -15.73 11.88 -0.72
CA PHE A 311 -15.81 11.96 -2.18
C PHE A 311 -17.08 12.65 -2.71
N ARG A 312 -18.05 13.01 -1.86
CA ARG A 312 -19.15 13.90 -2.19
C ARG A 312 -18.66 15.33 -2.44
N LEU A 313 -17.49 15.68 -1.89
CA LEU A 313 -16.86 17.00 -2.05
C LEU A 313 -15.88 17.05 -3.23
N ALA A 314 -15.55 15.93 -3.87
CA ALA A 314 -14.72 15.89 -5.06
C ALA A 314 -15.45 16.62 -6.20
N ARG A 315 -14.87 17.72 -6.69
CA ARG A 315 -15.45 18.60 -7.72
C ARG A 315 -14.79 18.42 -9.07
#